data_729ebc6c82a380d82b3d09f1147d167e
#
_entry.id   729ebc6c82a380d82b3d09f1147d167e
#
_cell.length_a   1.000
_cell.length_b   1.000
_cell.length_c   1.000
_cell.angle_alpha   90.00
_cell.angle_beta   90.00
_cell.angle_gamma   90.00
#
_symmetry.space_group_name_H-M   'P 1'
#
loop_
_entity.id
_entity.type
_entity.pdbx_description
1 polymer ?
#
loop_
_entity_poly.entity_id
_entity_poly.type
_entity_poly.pdbx_seq_one_letter_code
_entity_poly.pdbx_strand_id
1 'polypeptide(L)'
;MTDAEKKPCCCAAEPAEKDTASSCCRHKDRTPEEYRALANRLSRIEGQVRGIRAMLDKDVYCADILVQVAAVNAALNGFSKELLGQHIRTCVADDLRAGGTQKLDELLQLLPRLMK
;
A
#
# COMPACT_ATOMS: atom_id res chain seq x y z
N MET A 1 15.97 21.71 -14.91
CA MET A 1 16.03 21.32 -14.76
C MET A 1 15.90 20.53 -14.36
N THR A 2 15.76 19.93 -14.16
CA THR A 2 15.66 19.35 -13.61
C THR A 2 15.33 18.32 -13.66
N ASP A 3 15.62 17.54 -13.67
CA ASP A 3 15.43 16.56 -13.74
C ASP A 3 15.11 15.81 -13.02
N ALA A 4 14.64 15.71 -12.99
CA ALA A 4 13.95 14.88 -12.36
C ALA A 4 14.69 13.82 -12.00
N GLU A 5 14.86 13.68 -10.83
CA GLU A 5 15.41 12.67 -10.36
C GLU A 5 14.63 11.55 -10.71
N LYS A 6 14.92 10.69 -11.55
CA LYS A 6 14.31 9.47 -11.66
C LYS A 6 14.48 8.76 -10.46
N LYS A 7 13.49 8.63 -9.67
CA LYS A 7 13.55 7.78 -8.53
C LYS A 7 13.87 6.43 -9.05
N PRO A 8 14.79 5.72 -8.44
CA PRO A 8 15.13 4.39 -8.88
C PRO A 8 13.90 3.51 -8.81
N CYS A 9 13.66 2.76 -9.83
CA CYS A 9 12.57 1.81 -9.84
C CYS A 9 12.79 0.79 -8.75
N CYS A 10 11.72 0.41 -8.08
CA CYS A 10 11.85 -0.55 -6.98
C CYS A 10 12.37 -1.90 -7.47
N CYS A 11 12.18 -2.21 -8.73
CA CYS A 11 12.69 -3.48 -9.21
C CYS A 11 14.18 -3.45 -9.50
N ALA A 12 14.81 -2.29 -9.41
CA ALA A 12 16.26 -2.24 -9.55
C ALA A 12 16.97 -2.71 -8.30
N ALA A 13 16.27 -2.74 -7.18
CA ALA A 13 16.90 -3.09 -5.92
C ALA A 13 17.01 -4.59 -5.72
N GLU A 14 16.20 -5.38 -6.38
CA GLU A 14 16.28 -6.79 -6.23
C GLU A 14 15.85 -7.46 -7.48
N PRO A 15 16.29 -8.66 -7.69
CA PRO A 15 15.95 -9.41 -8.88
C PRO A 15 14.48 -9.73 -8.85
N ALA A 16 13.70 -8.93 -9.49
CA ALA A 16 12.27 -9.14 -9.49
C ALA A 16 11.93 -10.32 -10.36
N GLU A 17 10.85 -10.98 -10.01
CA GLU A 17 10.38 -12.02 -10.83
C GLU A 17 9.91 -11.45 -12.13
N LYS A 18 10.05 -12.18 -13.17
CA LYS A 18 9.81 -11.65 -14.49
C LYS A 18 8.41 -11.12 -14.70
N ASP A 19 7.47 -11.78 -14.06
CA ASP A 19 6.08 -11.41 -14.29
C ASP A 19 5.71 -10.07 -13.75
N THR A 20 6.42 -9.59 -12.75
CA THR A 20 6.05 -8.33 -12.13
C THR A 20 6.93 -7.18 -12.55
N ALA A 21 7.92 -7.44 -13.38
CA ALA A 21 8.89 -6.40 -13.72
C ALA A 21 8.25 -5.19 -14.37
N SER A 22 7.32 -5.39 -15.26
CA SER A 22 6.75 -4.25 -15.97
C SER A 22 5.86 -3.41 -15.07
N SER A 23 5.09 -4.04 -14.19
CA SER A 23 4.26 -3.25 -13.30
C SER A 23 5.06 -2.59 -12.20
N CYS A 24 6.18 -3.19 -11.83
CA CYS A 24 7.03 -2.62 -10.81
C CYS A 24 7.65 -1.29 -11.24
N CYS A 25 7.75 -1.05 -12.54
CA CYS A 25 8.37 0.17 -13.05
C CYS A 25 7.42 1.33 -13.17
N ARG A 26 6.16 1.15 -12.83
CA ARG A 26 5.21 2.24 -12.89
C ARG A 26 5.24 3.01 -11.57
N HIS A 27 5.20 4.32 -11.66
CA HIS A 27 5.26 5.18 -10.51
C HIS A 27 4.04 6.07 -10.44
N LYS A 28 3.73 6.51 -9.27
CA LYS A 28 2.64 7.44 -9.07
C LYS A 28 3.17 8.67 -8.34
N ASP A 29 2.81 9.83 -8.86
CA ASP A 29 3.16 11.07 -8.20
C ASP A 29 2.06 11.45 -7.24
N ARG A 30 2.39 11.60 -5.98
CA ARG A 30 1.44 11.99 -4.96
C ARG A 30 1.76 13.37 -4.45
N THR A 31 0.73 14.10 -4.03
CA THR A 31 0.98 15.35 -3.36
C THR A 31 1.61 15.06 -2.00
N PRO A 32 2.34 16.04 -1.43
CA PRO A 32 2.92 15.82 -0.11
C PRO A 32 1.88 15.48 0.96
N GLU A 33 0.68 16.04 0.83
CA GLU A 33 -0.38 15.75 1.80
C GLU A 33 -0.85 14.31 1.70
N GLU A 34 -1.03 13.83 0.48
CA GLU A 34 -1.43 12.45 0.27
C GLU A 34 -0.39 11.49 0.83
N TYR A 35 0.86 11.77 0.53
CA TYR A 35 1.94 10.93 1.02
C TYR A 35 1.97 10.93 2.56
N ARG A 36 1.84 12.11 3.14
CA ARG A 36 1.92 12.22 4.60
C ARG A 36 0.80 11.44 5.28
N ALA A 37 -0.41 11.52 4.73
CA ALA A 37 -1.53 10.80 5.31
C ALA A 37 -1.28 9.29 5.30
N LEU A 38 -0.80 8.78 4.18
CA LEU A 38 -0.52 7.36 4.05
C LEU A 38 0.66 6.95 4.93
N ALA A 39 1.72 7.76 4.94
CA ALA A 39 2.90 7.45 5.73
C ALA A 39 2.60 7.45 7.22
N ASN A 40 1.75 8.37 7.68
CA ASN A 40 1.38 8.41 9.09
C ASN A 40 0.60 7.17 9.50
N ARG A 41 -0.28 6.69 8.62
CA ARG A 41 -1.00 5.45 8.91
C ARG A 41 -0.04 4.28 9.01
N LEU A 42 0.91 4.20 8.09
CA LEU A 42 1.88 3.11 8.13
C LEU A 42 2.78 3.19 9.36
N SER A 43 3.16 4.39 9.76
CA SER A 43 3.99 4.53 10.96
C SER A 43 3.28 4.03 12.19
N ARG A 44 1.98 4.28 12.30
CA ARG A 44 1.21 3.75 13.41
C ARG A 44 1.15 2.24 13.37
N ILE A 45 0.96 1.68 12.19
CA ILE A 45 0.90 0.24 12.03
C ILE A 45 2.23 -0.39 12.39
N GLU A 46 3.35 0.24 11.99
CA GLU A 46 4.66 -0.24 12.39
C GLU A 46 4.80 -0.29 13.90
N GLY A 47 4.33 0.76 14.58
CA GLY A 47 4.38 0.79 16.02
C GLY A 47 3.56 -0.32 16.65
N GLN A 48 2.39 -0.58 16.08
CA GLN A 48 1.54 -1.66 16.57
C GLN A 48 2.17 -3.03 16.38
N VAL A 49 2.83 -3.23 15.24
CA VAL A 49 3.53 -4.49 14.99
C VAL A 49 4.68 -4.67 15.98
N ARG A 50 5.42 -3.61 16.26
CA ARG A 50 6.48 -3.68 17.26
C ARG A 50 5.92 -4.01 18.62
N GLY A 51 4.74 -3.47 18.94
CA GLY A 51 4.08 -3.79 20.19
C GLY A 51 3.72 -5.27 20.30
N ILE A 52 3.25 -5.83 19.19
CA ILE A 52 2.95 -7.27 19.16
C ILE A 52 4.20 -8.09 19.39
N ARG A 53 5.29 -7.68 18.77
CA ARG A 53 6.55 -8.39 18.97
C ARG A 53 6.99 -8.34 20.43
N ALA A 54 6.84 -7.20 21.06
CA ALA A 54 7.18 -7.07 22.47
C ALA A 54 6.31 -7.97 23.34
N MET A 55 5.02 -8.08 22.99
CA MET A 55 4.15 -8.98 23.72
C MET A 55 4.59 -10.42 23.57
N LEU A 56 4.98 -10.80 22.37
CA LEU A 56 5.46 -12.14 22.12
C LEU A 56 6.73 -12.43 22.92
N ASP A 57 7.64 -11.47 22.98
CA ASP A 57 8.89 -11.62 23.70
C ASP A 57 8.64 -11.77 25.21
N LYS A 58 7.56 -11.19 25.72
CA LYS A 58 7.24 -11.24 27.12
C LYS A 58 6.29 -12.39 27.47
N ASP A 59 6.01 -13.24 26.48
CA ASP A 59 5.12 -14.38 26.68
C ASP A 59 3.75 -13.98 27.20
N VAL A 60 3.20 -12.89 26.66
CA VAL A 60 1.87 -12.46 27.01
C VAL A 60 0.87 -13.50 26.51
N TYR A 61 -0.26 -13.59 27.21
CA TYR A 61 -1.28 -14.57 26.89
C TYR A 61 -1.74 -14.46 25.42
N CYS A 62 -1.90 -15.59 24.78
CA CYS A 62 -2.14 -15.64 23.33
C CYS A 62 -3.38 -14.86 22.90
N ALA A 63 -4.45 -14.93 23.66
CA ALA A 63 -5.67 -14.23 23.29
C ALA A 63 -5.45 -12.72 23.22
N ASP A 64 -4.63 -12.17 24.11
CA ASP A 64 -4.35 -10.75 24.13
C ASP A 64 -3.54 -10.35 22.90
N ILE A 65 -2.61 -11.21 22.50
CA ILE A 65 -1.84 -10.94 21.28
C ILE A 65 -2.76 -10.97 20.07
N LEU A 66 -3.69 -11.92 20.03
CA LEU A 66 -4.61 -12.02 18.91
C LEU A 66 -5.51 -10.80 18.79
N VAL A 67 -5.90 -10.21 19.92
CA VAL A 67 -6.67 -8.98 19.89
C VAL A 67 -5.87 -7.86 19.23
N GLN A 68 -4.58 -7.77 19.52
CA GLN A 68 -3.73 -6.79 18.91
C GLN A 68 -3.55 -7.05 17.42
N VAL A 69 -3.46 -8.32 17.04
CA VAL A 69 -3.39 -8.67 15.61
C VAL A 69 -4.65 -8.21 14.89
N ALA A 70 -5.82 -8.40 15.50
CA ALA A 70 -7.06 -7.93 14.90
C ALA A 70 -7.04 -6.42 14.71
N ALA A 71 -6.48 -5.69 15.67
CA ALA A 71 -6.38 -4.24 15.56
C ALA A 71 -5.46 -3.84 14.41
N VAL A 72 -4.35 -4.54 14.23
CA VAL A 72 -3.43 -4.26 13.12
C VAL A 72 -4.11 -4.55 11.78
N ASN A 73 -4.86 -5.65 11.72
CA ASN A 73 -5.59 -5.98 10.50
C ASN A 73 -6.59 -4.88 10.14
N ALA A 74 -7.31 -4.37 11.13
CA ALA A 74 -8.24 -3.28 10.89
C ALA A 74 -7.52 -2.02 10.41
N ALA A 75 -6.36 -1.74 10.97
CA ALA A 75 -5.58 -0.58 10.57
C ALA A 75 -5.05 -0.74 9.14
N LEU A 76 -4.62 -1.93 8.78
CA LEU A 76 -4.18 -2.20 7.42
C LEU A 76 -5.33 -2.07 6.43
N ASN A 77 -6.52 -2.53 6.81
CA ASN A 77 -7.68 -2.35 5.95
C ASN A 77 -7.99 -0.87 5.76
N GLY A 78 -7.83 -0.07 6.79
CA GLY A 78 -8.01 1.38 6.66
C GLY A 78 -6.99 2.00 5.72
N PHE A 79 -5.75 1.55 5.80
CA PHE A 79 -4.73 2.01 4.87
C PHE A 79 -5.09 1.62 3.43
N SER A 80 -5.53 0.38 3.23
CA SER A 80 -5.91 -0.09 1.91
C SER A 80 -7.06 0.72 1.33
N LYS A 81 -8.05 1.06 2.16
CA LYS A 81 -9.19 1.86 1.69
C LYS A 81 -8.75 3.26 1.29
N GLU A 82 -7.86 3.85 2.06
CA GLU A 82 -7.38 5.18 1.74
C GLU A 82 -6.59 5.18 0.44
N LEU A 83 -5.70 4.21 0.29
CA LEU A 83 -4.90 4.10 -0.92
C LEU A 83 -5.79 3.81 -2.13
N LEU A 84 -6.75 2.91 -1.96
CA LEU A 84 -7.67 2.58 -3.03
C LEU A 84 -8.48 3.79 -3.46
N GLY A 85 -8.96 4.58 -2.50
CA GLY A 85 -9.71 5.77 -2.82
C GLY A 85 -8.89 6.77 -3.61
N GLN A 86 -7.64 6.97 -3.22
CA GLN A 86 -6.76 7.86 -3.96
C GLN A 86 -6.50 7.33 -5.36
N HIS A 87 -6.31 6.03 -5.48
CA HIS A 87 -6.04 5.42 -6.78
C HIS A 87 -7.23 5.61 -7.73
N ILE A 88 -8.44 5.42 -7.24
CA ILE A 88 -9.62 5.60 -8.06
C ILE A 88 -9.77 7.05 -8.47
N ARG A 89 -9.59 7.97 -7.53
CA ARG A 89 -9.78 9.39 -7.81
C ARG A 89 -8.75 9.94 -8.78
N THR A 90 -7.57 9.36 -8.83
CA THR A 90 -6.50 9.89 -9.65
C THR A 90 -6.18 8.99 -10.83
N CYS A 91 -5.53 7.87 -10.58
CA CYS A 91 -5.02 7.04 -11.66
C CYS A 91 -6.11 6.46 -12.54
N VAL A 92 -7.16 5.92 -11.92
CA VAL A 92 -8.25 5.32 -12.68
C VAL A 92 -9.05 6.40 -13.39
N ALA A 93 -9.34 7.50 -12.70
CA ALA A 93 -10.10 8.58 -13.31
C ALA A 93 -9.36 9.19 -14.50
N ASP A 94 -8.05 9.39 -14.37
CA ASP A 94 -7.26 9.94 -15.46
C ASP A 94 -7.24 9.01 -16.66
N ASP A 95 -7.13 7.72 -16.40
CA ASP A 95 -7.12 6.75 -17.49
C ASP A 95 -8.46 6.75 -18.22
N LEU A 96 -9.56 6.82 -17.48
CA LEU A 96 -10.89 6.86 -18.08
C LEU A 96 -11.11 8.13 -18.88
N ARG A 97 -10.62 9.26 -18.40
CA ARG A 97 -10.73 10.52 -19.13
C ARG A 97 -9.98 10.46 -20.44
N ALA A 98 -8.89 9.71 -20.48
CA ALA A 98 -8.12 9.55 -21.69
C ALA A 98 -8.71 8.49 -22.61
N GLY A 99 -9.79 7.84 -22.20
CA GLY A 99 -10.44 6.85 -23.03
C GLY A 99 -9.99 5.42 -22.80
N GLY A 100 -9.09 5.20 -21.85
CA GLY A 100 -8.61 3.86 -21.56
C GLY A 100 -9.34 3.22 -20.39
N THR A 101 -9.24 1.91 -20.29
CA THR A 101 -9.84 1.18 -19.17
C THR A 101 -8.85 0.24 -18.52
N GLN A 102 -7.58 0.34 -18.89
CA GLN A 102 -6.59 -0.61 -18.40
C GLN A 102 -6.45 -0.58 -16.88
N LYS A 103 -6.41 0.61 -16.30
CA LYS A 103 -6.25 0.72 -14.85
C LYS A 103 -7.50 0.28 -14.11
N LEU A 104 -8.66 0.51 -14.71
CA LEU A 104 -9.90 0.01 -14.13
C LEU A 104 -9.91 -1.51 -14.13
N ASP A 105 -9.50 -2.11 -15.25
CA ASP A 105 -9.46 -3.56 -15.35
C ASP A 105 -8.50 -4.18 -14.34
N GLU A 106 -7.34 -3.55 -14.15
CA GLU A 106 -6.38 -3.99 -13.14
C GLU A 106 -6.99 -3.95 -11.75
N LEU A 107 -7.70 -2.87 -11.46
CA LEU A 107 -8.33 -2.73 -10.16
C LEU A 107 -9.36 -3.81 -9.92
N LEU A 108 -10.16 -4.11 -10.92
CA LEU A 108 -11.16 -5.15 -10.80
C LEU A 108 -10.53 -6.51 -10.52
N GLN A 109 -9.36 -6.76 -11.08
CA GLN A 109 -8.64 -7.99 -10.81
C GLN A 109 -8.07 -8.04 -9.40
N LEU A 110 -7.76 -6.88 -8.84
CA LEU A 110 -7.22 -6.83 -7.48
C LEU A 110 -8.28 -6.92 -6.40
N LEU A 111 -9.50 -6.49 -6.71
CA LEU A 111 -10.55 -6.41 -5.69
C LEU A 111 -10.76 -7.71 -4.91
N PRO A 112 -10.79 -8.88 -5.54
CA PRO A 112 -10.99 -10.10 -4.76
C PRO A 112 -9.92 -10.33 -3.70
N ARG A 113 -8.69 -9.88 -3.96
CA ARG A 113 -7.63 -10.01 -2.98
C ARG A 113 -7.80 -9.03 -1.82
N LEU A 114 -8.34 -7.86 -2.11
CA LEU A 114 -8.50 -6.84 -1.09
C LEU A 114 -9.71 -7.09 -0.19
N MET A 115 -10.68 -7.83 -0.69
CA MET A 115 -11.92 -8.03 0.03
C MET A 115 -11.98 -9.33 0.83
N LYS A 116 -10.88 -9.95 1.04
CA LYS A 116 -10.83 -11.17 1.86
C LYS A 116 -11.04 -10.87 3.32
#